data_32400135799d64dd8d98edd76b0ea9a2
#
_entry.id   32400135799d64dd8d98edd76b0ea9a2
#
_cell.length_a   1.000
_cell.length_b   1.000
_cell.length_c   1.000
_cell.angle_alpha   90.00
_cell.angle_beta   90.00
_cell.angle_gamma   90.00
#
_symmetry.space_group_name_H-M   'P 1'
#
loop_
_entity.id
_entity.type
_entity.pdbx_description
1 polymer ?
#
loop_
_entity_poly.entity_id
_entity_poly.type
_entity_poly.pdbx_seq_one_letter_code
_entity_poly.pdbx_strand_id
1 'polypeptide(L)'
;MKTKIVITGEKVHGVGYRFFLADSANAYGIYNFRAYNTTVNNLQAVVVVAEGEKEDVKSYLGFVKENFPEHAGVKEVAVKEYTGHIPTIDSFLLTFMAGLLNKGVQAILRIDEKQEKMLEK
;
A
#
# COMPACT_ATOMS: atom_id res chain seq x y z
N MET A 1 17.04 11.12 1.23
CA MET A 1 16.21 11.52 0.07
C MET A 1 14.78 11.10 0.31
N LYS A 2 13.86 12.04 0.15
CA LYS A 2 12.42 11.77 0.19
C LYS A 2 11.86 11.78 -1.22
N THR A 3 10.84 10.98 -1.47
CA THR A 3 10.15 10.93 -2.77
C THR A 3 8.67 10.61 -2.59
N LYS A 4 7.87 11.02 -3.56
CA LYS A 4 6.46 10.68 -3.64
C LYS A 4 6.21 9.97 -4.97
N ILE A 5 5.49 8.86 -4.92
CA ILE A 5 5.14 8.08 -6.11
C ILE A 5 3.63 8.01 -6.18
N VAL A 6 3.07 8.32 -7.35
CA VAL A 6 1.63 8.21 -7.59
C VAL A 6 1.43 7.17 -8.69
N ILE A 7 0.80 6.07 -8.33
CA ILE A 7 0.55 4.96 -9.24
C ILE A 7 -0.94 4.96 -9.56
N THR A 8 -1.29 5.17 -10.83
CA THR A 8 -2.68 5.22 -11.26
C THR A 8 -3.00 4.11 -12.25
N GLY A 9 -4.24 3.68 -12.27
CA GLY A 9 -4.70 2.68 -13.19
C GLY A 9 -6.17 2.33 -12.96
N GLU A 10 -6.70 1.47 -13.80
CA GLU A 10 -8.07 1.00 -13.66
C GLU A 10 -8.23 0.05 -12.48
N LYS A 11 -7.18 -0.69 -12.14
CA LYS A 11 -7.18 -1.63 -11.02
C LYS A 11 -5.86 -1.61 -10.27
N VAL A 12 -5.77 -0.77 -9.25
CA VAL A 12 -4.61 -0.73 -8.33
C VAL A 12 -5.05 -0.88 -6.86
N HIS A 13 -6.36 -0.91 -6.59
CA HIS A 13 -6.91 -1.22 -5.26
C HIS A 13 -7.34 -2.68 -5.19
N GLY A 14 -7.27 -3.27 -4.00
CA GLY A 14 -7.72 -4.65 -3.79
C GLY A 14 -6.84 -5.72 -4.44
N VAL A 15 -5.62 -5.39 -4.82
CA VAL A 15 -4.65 -6.31 -5.44
C VAL A 15 -3.39 -6.48 -4.59
N GLY A 16 -3.41 -6.02 -3.34
CA GLY A 16 -2.27 -6.13 -2.43
C GLY A 16 -1.14 -5.16 -2.74
N TYR A 17 -1.40 -4.07 -3.45
CA TYR A 17 -0.37 -3.13 -3.91
C TYR A 17 0.37 -2.45 -2.76
N ARG A 18 -0.35 -2.00 -1.73
CA ARG A 18 0.28 -1.32 -0.59
C ARG A 18 1.25 -2.24 0.15
N PHE A 19 0.89 -3.52 0.34
CA PHE A 19 1.78 -4.50 0.95
C PHE A 19 2.99 -4.77 0.04
N PHE A 20 2.75 -4.97 -1.25
CA PHE A 20 3.79 -5.18 -2.25
C PHE A 20 4.84 -4.05 -2.20
N LEU A 21 4.38 -2.80 -2.13
CA LEU A 21 5.25 -1.63 -2.08
C LEU A 21 6.01 -1.53 -0.75
N ALA A 22 5.36 -1.84 0.37
CA ALA A 22 6.01 -1.82 1.68
C ALA A 22 7.06 -2.92 1.81
N ASP A 23 6.74 -4.11 1.36
CA ASP A 23 7.67 -5.27 1.38
C ASP A 23 8.91 -4.98 0.53
N SER A 24 8.71 -4.49 -0.68
CA SER A 24 9.83 -4.13 -1.56
C SER A 24 10.63 -2.94 -1.02
N ALA A 25 9.97 -1.94 -0.43
CA ALA A 25 10.65 -0.81 0.20
C ALA A 25 11.60 -1.29 1.31
N ASN A 26 11.13 -2.20 2.16
CA ASN A 26 11.95 -2.78 3.21
C ASN A 26 13.18 -3.50 2.63
N ALA A 27 13.00 -4.26 1.55
CA ALA A 27 14.10 -4.97 0.89
C ALA A 27 15.14 -4.01 0.29
N TYR A 28 14.73 -2.84 -0.16
CA TYR A 28 15.62 -1.83 -0.74
C TYR A 28 16.25 -0.89 0.30
N GLY A 29 16.01 -1.09 1.58
CA GLY A 29 16.61 -0.26 2.62
C GLY A 29 15.89 1.07 2.89
N ILE A 30 14.66 1.20 2.43
CA ILE A 30 13.82 2.36 2.74
C ILE A 30 13.46 2.32 4.24
N TYR A 31 13.72 3.39 4.96
CA TYR A 31 13.50 3.40 6.42
C TYR A 31 12.25 4.17 6.85
N ASN A 32 11.74 5.10 6.04
CA ASN A 32 10.47 5.78 6.29
C ASN A 32 9.56 5.56 5.08
N PHE A 33 8.29 5.25 5.36
CA PHE A 33 7.39 4.79 4.31
C PHE A 33 5.94 4.98 4.73
N ARG A 34 5.11 5.39 3.78
CA ARG A 34 3.66 5.39 3.92
C ARG A 34 3.04 5.16 2.55
N ALA A 35 2.00 4.35 2.51
CA ALA A 35 1.22 4.14 1.29
C ALA A 35 -0.28 4.21 1.60
N TYR A 36 -1.04 4.80 0.70
CA TYR A 36 -2.50 4.89 0.86
C TYR A 36 -3.19 4.89 -0.49
N ASN A 37 -4.44 4.43 -0.48
CA ASN A 37 -5.31 4.41 -1.65
C ASN A 37 -6.03 5.76 -1.79
N THR A 38 -6.19 6.22 -3.03
CA THR A 38 -6.96 7.43 -3.34
C THR A 38 -7.50 7.32 -4.77
N THR A 39 -8.07 8.40 -5.26
CA THR A 39 -8.58 8.50 -6.63
C THR A 39 -7.97 9.74 -7.28
N VAL A 40 -7.52 9.60 -8.52
CA VAL A 40 -6.97 10.70 -9.32
C VAL A 40 -7.62 10.64 -10.70
N ASN A 41 -8.31 11.72 -11.09
CA ASN A 41 -8.97 11.83 -12.41
C ASN A 41 -9.87 10.61 -12.72
N ASN A 42 -10.67 10.18 -11.74
CA ASN A 42 -11.56 9.03 -11.83
C ASN A 42 -10.87 7.67 -11.97
N LEU A 43 -9.53 7.62 -11.83
CA LEU A 43 -8.78 6.37 -11.79
C LEU A 43 -8.44 6.02 -10.34
N GLN A 44 -8.35 4.73 -10.07
CA GLN A 44 -7.77 4.27 -8.80
C GLN A 44 -6.31 4.70 -8.73
N ALA A 45 -5.86 5.09 -7.55
CA ALA A 45 -4.47 5.47 -7.33
C ALA A 45 -3.95 4.94 -6.00
N VAL A 46 -2.66 4.60 -5.99
CA VAL A 46 -1.91 4.31 -4.77
C VAL A 46 -0.82 5.38 -4.68
N VAL A 47 -0.78 6.06 -3.55
CA VAL A 47 0.25 7.08 -3.28
C VAL A 47 1.24 6.52 -2.29
N VAL A 48 2.54 6.66 -2.59
CA VAL A 48 3.63 6.25 -1.72
C VAL A 48 4.48 7.47 -1.41
N VAL A 49 4.83 7.66 -0.15
CA VAL A 49 5.91 8.58 0.26
C VAL A 49 6.98 7.72 0.93
N ALA A 50 8.23 7.92 0.55
CA ALA A 50 9.34 7.07 0.98
C ALA A 50 10.59 7.90 1.22
N GLU A 51 11.39 7.46 2.19
CA GLU A 51 12.68 8.09 2.53
C GLU A 51 13.71 7.04 2.82
N GLY A 52 14.91 7.27 2.33
CA GLY A 52 16.07 6.40 2.54
C GLY A 52 17.33 7.09 2.05
N GLU A 53 18.43 6.35 2.03
CA GLU A 53 19.65 6.82 1.39
C GLU A 53 19.40 7.04 -0.09
N LYS A 54 20.07 8.03 -0.67
CA LYS A 54 19.85 8.45 -2.06
C LYS A 54 19.90 7.28 -3.05
N GLU A 55 20.92 6.44 -2.93
CA GLU A 55 21.08 5.30 -3.85
C GLU A 55 19.99 4.25 -3.67
N ASP A 56 19.56 4.01 -2.43
CA ASP A 56 18.48 3.06 -2.14
C ASP A 56 17.14 3.56 -2.69
N VAL A 57 16.85 4.85 -2.54
CA VAL A 57 15.63 5.45 -3.09
C VAL A 57 15.62 5.35 -4.61
N LYS A 58 16.75 5.63 -5.27
CA LYS A 58 16.86 5.51 -6.73
C LYS A 58 16.61 4.09 -7.20
N SER A 59 17.21 3.11 -6.53
CA SER A 59 17.01 1.70 -6.84
C SER A 59 15.57 1.27 -6.63
N TYR A 60 14.94 1.72 -5.57
CA TYR A 60 13.54 1.45 -5.27
C TYR A 60 12.61 2.03 -6.34
N LEU A 61 12.87 3.26 -6.78
CA LEU A 61 12.09 3.90 -7.85
C LEU A 61 12.16 3.11 -9.15
N GLY A 62 13.34 2.60 -9.49
CA GLY A 62 13.51 1.74 -10.67
C GLY A 62 12.68 0.46 -10.56
N PHE A 63 12.70 -0.16 -9.39
CA PHE A 63 11.90 -1.35 -9.14
C PHE A 63 10.39 -1.08 -9.26
N VAL A 64 9.90 -0.01 -8.64
CA VAL A 64 8.48 0.33 -8.63
C VAL A 64 7.94 0.61 -10.04
N LYS A 65 8.75 1.21 -10.90
CA LYS A 65 8.36 1.51 -12.28
C LYS A 65 8.20 0.28 -13.15
N GLU A 66 8.87 -0.82 -12.83
CA GLU A 66 8.94 -2.01 -13.68
C GLU A 66 8.25 -3.24 -13.09
N ASN A 67 7.83 -3.19 -11.83
CA ASN A 67 7.25 -4.35 -11.15
C ASN A 67 5.91 -4.00 -10.54
N PHE A 68 4.92 -4.85 -10.78
CA PHE A 68 3.55 -4.65 -10.36
C PHE A 68 3.01 -5.93 -9.73
N PRO A 69 2.09 -5.82 -8.75
CA PRO A 69 1.43 -7.01 -8.23
C PRO A 69 0.64 -7.73 -9.32
N GLU A 70 0.48 -9.02 -9.17
CA GLU A 70 -0.39 -9.81 -10.04
C GLU A 70 -1.81 -9.21 -10.02
N HIS A 71 -2.46 -9.19 -11.17
CA HIS A 71 -3.80 -8.64 -11.40
C HIS A 71 -3.90 -7.11 -11.31
N ALA A 72 -2.80 -6.38 -11.13
CA ALA A 72 -2.84 -4.93 -11.19
C ALA A 72 -2.94 -4.43 -12.63
N GLY A 73 -3.76 -3.42 -12.84
CA GLY A 73 -3.86 -2.72 -14.13
C GLY A 73 -3.33 -1.30 -13.98
N VAL A 74 -2.01 -1.13 -14.17
CA VAL A 74 -1.31 0.14 -13.99
C VAL A 74 -1.30 0.92 -15.30
N LYS A 75 -1.67 2.20 -15.24
CA LYS A 75 -1.62 3.11 -16.38
C LYS A 75 -0.39 3.99 -16.33
N GLU A 76 -0.05 4.53 -15.15
CA GLU A 76 1.05 5.47 -14.99
C GLU A 76 1.68 5.35 -13.61
N VAL A 77 3.01 5.53 -13.57
CA VAL A 77 3.77 5.69 -12.32
C VAL A 77 4.46 7.05 -12.41
N ALA A 78 3.99 8.01 -11.62
CA ALA A 78 4.55 9.36 -11.59
C ALA A 78 5.37 9.56 -10.32
N VAL A 79 6.55 10.15 -10.45
CA VAL A 79 7.44 10.47 -9.33
C VAL A 79 7.41 11.96 -9.11
N LYS A 80 7.23 12.38 -7.85
CA LYS A 80 7.14 13.79 -7.45
C LYS A 80 8.03 14.07 -6.27
N GLU A 81 8.38 15.34 -6.09
CA GLU A 81 9.10 15.81 -4.91
C GLU A 81 8.17 15.74 -3.68
N TYR A 82 8.77 15.48 -2.51
CA TYR A 82 8.05 15.44 -1.25
C TYR A 82 8.93 15.99 -0.14
N THR A 83 8.38 16.86 0.71
CA THR A 83 9.10 17.47 1.82
C THR A 83 8.42 17.23 3.18
N GLY A 84 7.29 16.53 3.19
CA GLY A 84 6.52 16.28 4.40
C GLY A 84 7.14 15.23 5.31
N HIS A 85 6.51 15.03 6.46
CA HIS A 85 6.90 14.00 7.39
C HIS A 85 6.50 12.62 6.85
N ILE A 86 7.36 11.64 7.06
CA ILE A 86 7.11 10.25 6.68
C ILE A 86 7.35 9.38 7.92
N PRO A 87 6.38 8.55 8.34
CA PRO A 87 6.57 7.65 9.48
C PRO A 87 7.62 6.58 9.16
N THR A 88 8.16 5.94 10.20
CA THR A 88 9.05 4.80 10.00
C THR A 88 8.29 3.68 9.28
N ILE A 89 9.01 2.90 8.49
CA ILE A 89 8.40 1.76 7.78
C ILE A 89 7.81 0.75 8.77
N ASP A 90 8.46 0.55 9.90
CA ASP A 90 7.96 -0.36 10.95
C ASP A 90 6.64 0.14 11.52
N SER A 91 6.52 1.44 11.78
CA SER A 91 5.27 2.04 12.26
C SER A 91 4.15 1.88 11.24
N PHE A 92 4.43 2.12 9.96
CA PHE A 92 3.46 1.93 8.89
C PHE A 92 3.00 0.47 8.82
N LEU A 93 3.94 -0.49 8.80
CA LEU A 93 3.62 -1.91 8.70
C LEU A 93 2.79 -2.39 9.88
N LEU A 94 3.13 -1.96 11.09
CA LEU A 94 2.38 -2.33 12.29
C LEU A 94 0.93 -1.83 12.21
N THR A 95 0.72 -0.58 11.83
CA THR A 95 -0.61 0.01 11.70
C THR A 95 -1.39 -0.66 10.56
N PHE A 96 -0.73 -0.92 9.43
CA PHE A 96 -1.34 -1.57 8.28
C PHE A 96 -1.79 -3.00 8.63
N MET A 97 -0.95 -3.77 9.31
CA MET A 97 -1.27 -5.13 9.73
C MET A 97 -2.39 -5.16 10.76
N ALA A 98 -2.39 -4.22 11.72
CA ALA A 98 -3.47 -4.10 12.69
C ALA A 98 -4.82 -3.83 12.00
N GLY A 99 -4.83 -2.99 10.97
CA GLY A 99 -6.03 -2.74 10.17
C GLY A 99 -6.54 -3.98 9.46
N LEU A 100 -5.64 -4.80 8.91
CA LEU A 100 -6.02 -6.06 8.26
C LEU A 100 -6.58 -7.06 9.25
N LEU A 101 -5.98 -7.18 10.44
CA LEU A 101 -6.48 -8.05 11.51
C LEU A 101 -7.89 -7.62 11.96
N ASN A 102 -8.11 -6.33 12.12
CA ASN A 102 -9.42 -5.81 12.51
C ASN A 102 -10.50 -6.17 11.46
N LYS A 103 -10.18 -6.05 10.19
CA LYS A 103 -11.09 -6.46 9.11
C LYS A 103 -11.38 -7.96 9.16
N GLY A 104 -10.37 -8.77 9.44
CA GLY A 104 -10.53 -10.22 9.58
C GLY A 104 -11.43 -10.59 10.74
N VAL A 105 -11.25 -9.95 11.91
CA VAL A 105 -12.10 -10.18 13.08
C VAL A 105 -13.55 -9.79 12.77
N GLN A 106 -13.79 -8.65 12.13
CA GLN A 106 -15.14 -8.22 11.76
C GLN A 106 -15.81 -9.22 10.80
N ALA A 107 -15.06 -9.75 9.85
CA ALA A 107 -15.59 -10.78 8.93
C ALA A 107 -15.99 -12.05 9.66
N ILE A 108 -15.20 -12.50 10.62
CA ILE A 108 -15.50 -13.68 11.46
C ILE A 108 -16.76 -13.44 12.28
N LEU A 109 -16.89 -12.27 12.92
CA LEU A 109 -18.06 -11.91 13.70
C LEU A 109 -19.34 -11.93 12.86
N ARG A 110 -19.28 -11.45 11.62
CA ARG A 110 -20.43 -11.48 10.71
C ARG A 110 -20.84 -12.93 10.35
N ILE A 111 -19.89 -13.81 10.18
CA ILE A 111 -20.15 -15.23 9.92
C ILE A 111 -20.86 -15.84 11.12
N ASP A 112 -20.41 -15.60 12.33
CA ASP A 112 -21.03 -16.10 13.57
C ASP A 112 -22.47 -15.62 13.71
N GLU A 113 -22.74 -14.33 13.46
CA GLU A 113 -24.10 -13.79 13.51
C GLU A 113 -25.04 -14.49 12.51
N LYS A 114 -24.56 -14.75 11.29
CA LYS A 114 -25.34 -15.45 10.29
C LYS A 114 -25.64 -16.90 10.70
N GLN A 115 -24.68 -17.58 11.31
CA GLN A 115 -24.86 -18.94 11.79
C GLN A 115 -25.86 -19.00 12.93
N GLU A 116 -25.81 -18.07 13.89
CA GLU A 116 -26.78 -17.99 14.97
C GLU A 116 -28.21 -17.80 14.45
N LYS A 117 -28.40 -16.92 13.48
CA LYS A 117 -29.70 -16.68 12.86
C LYS A 117 -30.23 -17.94 12.14
N MET A 118 -29.35 -18.73 11.53
CA MET A 118 -29.73 -19.98 10.88
C MET A 118 -30.12 -21.05 11.88
N LEU A 119 -29.51 -21.09 13.05
CA LEU A 119 -29.81 -22.06 14.10
C LEU A 119 -31.11 -21.76 14.86
N GLU A 120 -31.54 -20.52 14.92
CA GLU A 120 -32.77 -20.09 15.57
C GLU A 120 -34.04 -20.42 14.76
N LYS A 121 -33.89 -20.84 13.53
CA LYS A 121 -34.98 -21.23 12.65
C LYS A 121 -35.18 -22.74 12.66
#